data_5f2aa318acbd0b4fd9f21c3e95786d83
#
_entry.id   5f2aa318acbd0b4fd9f21c3e95786d83
#
_cell.length_a   1.000
_cell.length_b   1.000
_cell.length_c   1.000
_cell.angle_alpha   90.00
_cell.angle_beta   90.00
_cell.angle_gamma   90.00
#
_symmetry.space_group_name_H-M   'P 1'
#
loop_
_entity.id
_entity.type
_entity.pdbx_description
1 polymer ?
#
loop_
_entity_poly.entity_id
_entity_poly.type
_entity_poly.pdbx_seq_one_letter_code
_entity_poly.pdbx_strand_id
1 'polypeptide(L)'
;MLYHASPTGGLTELRPHISNHGVPLLYLSQKRENTLVYLSNAVEKYCREMGFAYHGVWKKWGPYGFAADGRQRLEEYYPNALEETYRGVSGYIYTVEKVTRRGHPVPIPDTVTSRGAVAVTGCEFVPDAWEAILRAEQEGLLVVRRYGEMTEREADWLRRTIREEYRMAEDHPEYRYFLRAKFGFDPDTL
;
A
#
# COMPACT_ATOMS: atom_id res chain seq x y z
N MET A 1 10.50 0.66 -19.33
CA MET A 1 10.76 -0.13 -18.11
C MET A 1 9.53 -0.19 -17.25
N LEU A 2 9.35 -1.28 -16.50
CA LEU A 2 8.27 -1.46 -15.54
C LEU A 2 8.86 -1.85 -14.19
N TYR A 3 8.17 -1.52 -13.11
CA TYR A 3 8.67 -1.67 -11.75
C TYR A 3 7.70 -2.45 -10.88
N HIS A 4 8.25 -3.22 -9.93
CA HIS A 4 7.50 -3.96 -8.92
C HIS A 4 8.25 -3.92 -7.59
N ALA A 5 7.56 -3.60 -6.51
CA ALA A 5 8.16 -3.64 -5.18
C ALA A 5 7.83 -4.94 -4.43
N SER A 6 8.83 -5.45 -3.70
CA SER A 6 8.69 -6.63 -2.86
C SER A 6 9.57 -6.51 -1.61
N PRO A 7 9.14 -7.00 -0.45
CA PRO A 7 10.02 -7.14 0.71
C PRO A 7 11.07 -8.24 0.52
N THR A 8 10.88 -9.15 -0.43
CA THR A 8 11.76 -10.29 -0.68
C THR A 8 12.85 -9.92 -1.66
N GLY A 9 14.11 -10.14 -1.29
CA GLY A 9 15.28 -9.96 -2.15
C GLY A 9 15.60 -11.19 -3.00
N GLY A 10 16.46 -11.00 -4.01
CA GLY A 10 17.03 -12.09 -4.82
C GLY A 10 16.06 -12.73 -5.83
N LEU A 11 14.94 -12.09 -6.13
CA LEU A 11 14.01 -12.60 -7.12
C LEU A 11 14.58 -12.44 -8.54
N THR A 12 14.63 -13.51 -9.29
CA THR A 12 15.01 -13.53 -10.72
C THR A 12 13.78 -13.52 -11.64
N GLU A 13 12.63 -13.84 -11.09
CA GLU A 13 11.34 -13.89 -11.76
C GLU A 13 10.23 -13.39 -10.83
N LEU A 14 9.31 -12.59 -11.36
CA LEU A 14 8.09 -12.18 -10.65
C LEU A 14 6.90 -12.99 -11.17
N ARG A 15 6.08 -13.53 -10.25
CA ARG A 15 4.95 -14.39 -10.59
C ARG A 15 3.62 -13.75 -10.20
N PRO A 16 2.56 -13.97 -11.02
CA PRO A 16 1.20 -13.61 -10.62
C PRO A 16 0.78 -14.34 -9.35
N HIS A 17 0.04 -13.65 -8.50
CA HIS A 17 -0.63 -14.23 -7.34
C HIS A 17 -2.05 -13.69 -7.21
N ILE A 18 -2.89 -14.40 -6.48
CA ILE A 18 -4.27 -13.97 -6.23
C ILE A 18 -4.21 -12.79 -5.24
N SER A 19 -4.81 -11.69 -5.64
CA SER A 19 -5.01 -10.49 -4.83
C SER A 19 -6.51 -10.21 -4.68
N ASN A 20 -6.87 -9.03 -4.20
CA ASN A 20 -8.26 -8.58 -3.98
C ASN A 20 -9.19 -8.69 -5.21
N HIS A 21 -8.65 -8.89 -6.39
CA HIS A 21 -9.44 -9.02 -7.62
C HIS A 21 -9.81 -10.48 -7.96
N GLY A 22 -9.46 -11.44 -7.11
CA GLY A 22 -9.86 -12.84 -7.25
C GLY A 22 -9.22 -13.62 -8.39
N VAL A 23 -8.38 -12.99 -9.20
CA VAL A 23 -7.64 -13.62 -10.31
C VAL A 23 -6.13 -13.43 -10.11
N PRO A 24 -5.30 -14.42 -10.49
CA PRO A 24 -3.86 -14.27 -10.40
C PRO A 24 -3.35 -13.21 -11.38
N LEU A 25 -2.84 -12.11 -10.85
CA LEU A 25 -2.20 -11.04 -11.61
C LEU A 25 -0.92 -10.59 -10.92
N LEU A 26 0.07 -10.26 -11.74
CA LEU A 26 1.23 -9.49 -11.33
C LEU A 26 0.99 -8.03 -11.73
N TYR A 27 1.14 -7.11 -10.79
CA TYR A 27 1.01 -5.67 -11.00
C TYR A 27 2.38 -5.04 -11.14
N LEU A 28 2.56 -4.25 -12.18
CA LEU A 28 3.77 -3.52 -12.49
C LEU A 28 3.40 -2.05 -12.71
N SER A 29 4.25 -1.14 -12.30
CA SER A 29 4.08 0.30 -12.55
C SER A 29 5.05 0.79 -13.63
N GLN A 30 4.62 1.75 -14.43
CA GLN A 30 5.49 2.48 -15.36
C GLN A 30 6.36 3.53 -14.63
N LYS A 31 5.99 3.87 -13.39
CA LYS A 31 6.70 4.81 -12.52
C LYS A 31 7.25 4.07 -11.31
N ARG A 32 8.55 4.26 -11.06
CA ARG A 32 9.26 3.60 -9.96
C ARG A 32 8.66 3.98 -8.60
N GLU A 33 8.45 5.26 -8.38
CA GLU A 33 7.95 5.84 -7.13
C GLU A 33 6.56 5.31 -6.74
N ASN A 34 5.71 4.98 -7.72
CA ASN A 34 4.39 4.41 -7.48
C ASN A 34 4.46 3.02 -6.83
N THR A 35 5.62 2.38 -6.81
CA THR A 35 5.78 1.06 -6.20
C THR A 35 6.11 1.12 -4.73
N LEU A 36 6.59 2.25 -4.21
CA LEU A 36 7.02 2.40 -2.82
C LEU A 36 5.93 2.02 -1.81
N VAL A 37 4.67 2.31 -2.13
CA VAL A 37 3.50 2.00 -1.29
C VAL A 37 3.28 0.51 -1.05
N TYR A 38 3.87 -0.34 -1.85
CA TYR A 38 3.73 -1.80 -1.73
C TYR A 38 4.81 -2.45 -0.86
N LEU A 39 5.77 -1.67 -0.35
CA LEU A 39 6.82 -2.17 0.54
C LEU A 39 6.31 -2.46 1.94
N SER A 40 5.18 -1.85 2.37
CA SER A 40 4.58 -2.09 3.67
C SER A 40 3.05 -1.98 3.64
N ASN A 41 2.42 -2.51 4.68
CA ASN A 41 0.99 -2.40 4.94
C ASN A 41 0.81 -2.07 6.43
N ALA A 42 0.04 -1.04 6.75
CA ALA A 42 -0.13 -0.57 8.13
C ALA A 42 -0.68 -1.65 9.07
N VAL A 43 -1.70 -2.41 8.64
CA VAL A 43 -2.32 -3.47 9.46
C VAL A 43 -1.37 -4.63 9.67
N GLU A 44 -0.71 -5.10 8.60
CA GLU A 44 0.26 -6.19 8.68
C GLU A 44 1.45 -5.83 9.58
N LYS A 45 1.98 -4.61 9.44
CA LYS A 45 3.07 -4.10 10.29
C LYS A 45 2.63 -4.06 11.76
N TYR A 46 1.44 -3.51 12.05
CA TYR A 46 0.89 -3.49 13.39
C TYR A 46 0.72 -4.90 13.98
N CYS A 47 0.15 -5.83 13.23
CA CYS A 47 0.01 -7.22 13.67
C CYS A 47 1.36 -7.83 14.04
N ARG A 48 2.37 -7.65 13.18
CA ARG A 48 3.72 -8.14 13.42
C ARG A 48 4.35 -7.55 14.69
N GLU A 49 4.22 -6.23 14.89
CA GLU A 49 4.77 -5.52 16.05
C GLU A 49 4.09 -5.94 17.37
N MET A 50 2.79 -6.25 17.31
CA MET A 50 1.99 -6.68 18.45
C MET A 50 1.99 -8.19 18.68
N GLY A 51 2.67 -8.96 17.83
CA GLY A 51 2.70 -10.42 17.92
C GLY A 51 1.40 -11.12 17.48
N PHE A 52 0.57 -10.44 16.70
CA PHE A 52 -0.64 -11.02 16.12
C PHE A 52 -0.36 -11.67 14.77
N ALA A 53 -1.06 -12.75 14.46
CA ALA A 53 -1.10 -13.27 13.11
C ALA A 53 -1.93 -12.35 12.21
N TYR A 54 -1.44 -12.08 10.98
CA TYR A 54 -2.17 -11.31 9.99
C TYR A 54 -2.98 -12.26 9.08
N HIS A 55 -4.30 -12.16 9.12
CA HIS A 55 -5.20 -13.11 8.45
C HIS A 55 -6.01 -12.50 7.32
N GLY A 56 -5.78 -11.25 6.96
CA GLY A 56 -6.73 -10.64 6.08
C GLY A 56 -6.19 -9.69 5.05
N VAL A 57 -7.05 -9.40 4.10
CA VAL A 57 -6.91 -8.34 3.14
C VAL A 57 -7.77 -7.18 3.61
N TRP A 58 -7.35 -6.57 4.70
CA TRP A 58 -7.99 -5.40 5.26
C TRP A 58 -7.62 -4.14 4.48
N LYS A 59 -8.42 -3.08 4.63
CA LYS A 59 -8.06 -1.78 4.04
C LYS A 59 -6.65 -1.38 4.42
N LYS A 60 -5.90 -0.93 3.46
CA LYS A 60 -4.59 -0.32 3.68
C LYS A 60 -4.81 1.09 4.19
N TRP A 61 -4.54 1.33 5.45
CA TRP A 61 -4.69 2.64 6.08
C TRP A 61 -3.50 3.58 5.84
N GLY A 62 -2.95 3.55 4.73
CA GLY A 62 -2.03 4.43 4.06
C GLY A 62 -2.27 4.25 2.58
N PRO A 63 -3.55 4.27 2.10
CA PRO A 63 -3.85 4.02 0.71
C PRO A 63 -3.38 5.16 -0.14
N TYR A 64 -3.28 4.88 -1.39
CA TYR A 64 -2.97 5.87 -2.40
C TYR A 64 -4.17 6.14 -3.30
N GLY A 65 -4.20 7.34 -3.81
CA GLY A 65 -5.02 7.78 -4.93
C GLY A 65 -4.14 8.43 -5.99
N PHE A 66 -4.76 9.24 -6.82
CA PHE A 66 -4.04 10.03 -7.83
C PHE A 66 -4.52 11.47 -7.77
N ALA A 67 -3.59 12.39 -7.88
CA ALA A 67 -3.87 13.82 -8.00
C ALA A 67 -4.39 14.13 -9.41
N ALA A 68 -4.95 15.32 -9.60
CA ALA A 68 -5.51 15.74 -10.89
C ALA A 68 -4.46 15.78 -12.02
N ASP A 69 -3.19 15.97 -11.67
CA ASP A 69 -2.05 15.95 -12.60
C ASP A 69 -1.50 14.53 -12.89
N GLY A 70 -2.14 13.49 -12.34
CA GLY A 70 -1.78 12.09 -12.55
C GLY A 70 -0.65 11.58 -11.66
N ARG A 71 -0.09 12.39 -10.74
CA ARG A 71 0.86 11.90 -9.73
C ARG A 71 0.15 11.02 -8.72
N GLN A 72 0.84 10.00 -8.24
CA GLN A 72 0.34 9.22 -7.12
C GLN A 72 0.27 10.10 -5.87
N ARG A 73 -0.83 9.99 -5.13
CA ARG A 73 -1.07 10.68 -3.87
C ARG A 73 -1.23 9.65 -2.75
N LEU A 74 -0.34 9.74 -1.78
CA LEU A 74 -0.46 8.98 -0.53
C LEU A 74 -1.28 9.77 0.48
N GLU A 75 -2.02 9.08 1.35
CA GLU A 75 -2.96 9.69 2.27
C GLU A 75 -2.79 9.18 3.69
N GLU A 76 -2.77 10.09 4.65
CA GLU A 76 -2.81 9.75 6.07
C GLU A 76 -4.25 9.80 6.57
N TYR A 77 -4.73 8.70 7.15
CA TYR A 77 -6.04 8.63 7.78
C TYR A 77 -5.99 8.70 9.31
N TYR A 78 -4.80 8.67 9.89
CA TYR A 78 -4.53 9.00 11.28
C TYR A 78 -3.16 9.71 11.35
N PRO A 79 -2.87 10.43 12.45
CA PRO A 79 -1.61 11.18 12.54
C PRO A 79 -0.39 10.29 12.35
N ASN A 80 0.54 10.72 11.51
CA ASN A 80 1.80 10.04 11.18
C ASN A 80 1.64 8.63 10.57
N ALA A 81 0.48 8.33 9.95
CA ALA A 81 0.17 7.01 9.42
C ALA A 81 1.21 6.50 8.41
N LEU A 82 1.73 7.37 7.55
CA LEU A 82 2.74 7.00 6.56
C LEU A 82 4.09 6.74 7.21
N GLU A 83 4.52 7.61 8.10
CA GLU A 83 5.77 7.40 8.84
C GLU A 83 5.73 6.11 9.64
N GLU A 84 4.67 5.87 10.40
CA GLU A 84 4.49 4.63 11.16
C GLU A 84 4.49 3.39 10.26
N THR A 85 3.93 3.49 9.06
CA THR A 85 3.84 2.36 8.13
C THR A 85 5.17 2.05 7.45
N TYR A 86 5.93 3.08 7.06
CA TYR A 86 7.07 2.93 6.14
C TYR A 86 8.44 3.15 6.78
N ARG A 87 8.56 3.87 7.90
CA ARG A 87 9.85 4.09 8.57
C ARG A 87 10.45 2.78 9.06
N GLY A 88 11.74 2.58 8.77
CA GLY A 88 12.48 1.37 9.12
C GLY A 88 12.11 0.14 8.30
N VAL A 89 11.30 0.31 7.25
CA VAL A 89 10.97 -0.78 6.34
C VAL A 89 11.90 -0.75 5.15
N SER A 90 12.64 -1.82 4.95
CA SER A 90 13.45 -2.03 3.74
C SER A 90 12.76 -2.98 2.77
N GLY A 91 13.19 -2.93 1.51
CA GLY A 91 12.71 -3.83 0.47
C GLY A 91 13.44 -3.63 -0.85
N TYR A 92 12.83 -4.13 -1.91
CA TYR A 92 13.46 -4.17 -3.22
C TYR A 92 12.49 -3.67 -4.28
N ILE A 93 12.99 -2.88 -5.24
CA ILE A 93 12.25 -2.50 -6.44
C ILE A 93 12.89 -3.23 -7.62
N TYR A 94 12.12 -4.10 -8.22
CA TYR A 94 12.51 -4.91 -9.37
C TYR A 94 12.15 -4.20 -10.67
N THR A 95 13.05 -4.27 -11.62
CA THR A 95 12.86 -3.75 -12.99
C THR A 95 12.53 -4.89 -13.94
N VAL A 96 11.57 -4.64 -14.82
CA VAL A 96 11.12 -5.55 -15.87
C VAL A 96 11.08 -4.79 -17.19
N GLU A 97 11.64 -5.35 -18.25
CA GLU A 97 11.63 -4.72 -19.58
C GLU A 97 10.40 -5.11 -20.38
N LYS A 98 9.98 -6.37 -20.30
CA LYS A 98 8.95 -6.92 -21.18
C LYS A 98 7.93 -7.78 -20.45
N VAL A 99 6.66 -7.53 -20.74
CA VAL A 99 5.53 -8.39 -20.35
C VAL A 99 5.01 -9.10 -21.61
N THR A 100 5.14 -10.42 -21.64
CA THR A 100 4.72 -11.24 -22.78
C THR A 100 3.25 -11.64 -22.73
N ARG A 101 2.72 -11.86 -21.52
CA ARG A 101 1.32 -12.25 -21.27
C ARG A 101 0.61 -11.14 -20.49
N ARG A 102 0.14 -10.12 -21.19
CA ARG A 102 -0.62 -9.04 -20.54
C ARG A 102 -1.86 -9.56 -19.85
N GLY A 103 -2.11 -9.04 -18.63
CA GLY A 103 -3.33 -9.27 -17.89
C GLY A 103 -4.46 -8.34 -18.32
N HIS A 104 -5.54 -8.34 -17.55
CA HIS A 104 -6.63 -7.39 -17.76
C HIS A 104 -6.15 -5.96 -17.47
N PRO A 105 -6.62 -4.97 -18.23
CA PRO A 105 -6.47 -3.58 -17.82
C PRO A 105 -7.13 -3.36 -16.45
N VAL A 106 -6.47 -2.59 -15.61
CA VAL A 106 -7.01 -2.15 -14.32
C VAL A 106 -7.12 -0.63 -14.32
N PRO A 107 -8.12 -0.04 -13.64
CA PRO A 107 -8.33 1.40 -13.62
C PRO A 107 -7.35 2.09 -12.64
N ILE A 108 -6.07 1.73 -12.72
CA ILE A 108 -5.00 2.31 -11.92
C ILE A 108 -4.01 2.94 -12.90
N PRO A 109 -3.80 4.27 -12.85
CA PRO A 109 -2.84 4.96 -13.70
C PRO A 109 -1.46 4.32 -13.68
N ASP A 110 -0.77 4.37 -14.81
CA ASP A 110 0.60 3.86 -14.98
C ASP A 110 0.78 2.36 -14.65
N THR A 111 -0.30 1.59 -14.57
CA THR A 111 -0.25 0.17 -14.21
C THR A 111 -0.33 -0.73 -15.42
N VAL A 112 0.56 -1.72 -15.46
CA VAL A 112 0.56 -2.83 -16.42
C VAL A 112 0.42 -4.12 -15.63
N THR A 113 -0.47 -5.01 -16.07
CA THR A 113 -0.65 -6.32 -15.44
C THR A 113 -0.10 -7.45 -16.30
N SER A 114 0.35 -8.53 -15.65
CA SER A 114 0.76 -9.77 -16.31
C SER A 114 0.01 -10.98 -15.73
N ARG A 115 -0.39 -11.90 -16.61
CA ARG A 115 -0.93 -13.21 -16.24
C ARG A 115 0.14 -14.30 -16.20
N GLY A 116 1.32 -14.01 -16.69
CA GLY A 116 2.45 -14.93 -16.69
C GLY A 116 3.58 -14.39 -15.85
N ALA A 117 4.50 -15.27 -15.52
CA ALA A 117 5.75 -14.89 -14.90
C ALA A 117 6.55 -13.96 -15.83
N VAL A 118 7.30 -13.03 -15.25
CA VAL A 118 8.16 -12.10 -15.96
C VAL A 118 9.56 -12.12 -15.38
N ALA A 119 10.57 -12.13 -16.25
CA ALA A 119 11.96 -12.09 -15.85
C ALA A 119 12.31 -10.72 -15.28
N VAL A 120 13.07 -10.72 -14.21
CA VAL A 120 13.68 -9.52 -13.62
C VAL A 120 14.93 -9.15 -14.43
N THR A 121 15.07 -7.87 -14.75
CA THR A 121 16.25 -7.33 -15.44
C THR A 121 17.10 -6.40 -14.59
N GLY A 122 16.59 -5.98 -13.42
CA GLY A 122 17.31 -5.16 -12.46
C GLY A 122 16.64 -5.20 -11.09
N CYS A 123 17.42 -4.85 -10.08
CA CYS A 123 16.98 -4.84 -8.71
C CYS A 123 17.66 -3.66 -7.97
N GLU A 124 16.86 -2.86 -7.30
CA GLU A 124 17.31 -1.77 -6.43
C GLU A 124 16.93 -2.11 -5.00
N PHE A 125 17.86 -1.97 -4.06
CA PHE A 125 17.58 -2.07 -2.64
C PHE A 125 17.13 -0.71 -2.09
N VAL A 126 16.00 -0.68 -1.40
CA VAL A 126 15.46 0.48 -0.69
C VAL A 126 15.71 0.24 0.80
N PRO A 127 16.66 0.95 1.43
CA PRO A 127 17.01 0.72 2.83
C PRO A 127 15.93 1.20 3.81
N ASP A 128 15.21 2.26 3.44
CA ASP A 128 14.08 2.81 4.22
C ASP A 128 13.03 3.37 3.26
N ALA A 129 11.84 2.77 3.30
CA ALA A 129 10.75 3.14 2.41
C ALA A 129 10.20 4.55 2.72
N TRP A 130 10.23 4.99 3.99
CA TRP A 130 9.80 6.33 4.38
C TRP A 130 10.72 7.41 3.80
N GLU A 131 12.02 7.23 3.94
CA GLU A 131 13.00 8.16 3.37
C GLU A 131 12.91 8.21 1.83
N ALA A 132 12.62 7.07 1.18
CA ALA A 132 12.38 7.03 -0.26
C ALA A 132 11.10 7.78 -0.68
N ILE A 133 10.02 7.67 0.11
CA ILE A 133 8.77 8.41 -0.10
C ILE A 133 9.01 9.92 0.08
N LEU A 134 9.67 10.34 1.15
CA LEU A 134 9.98 11.76 1.39
C LEU A 134 10.83 12.36 0.26
N ARG A 135 11.81 11.62 -0.24
CA ARG A 135 12.61 12.05 -1.38
C ARG A 135 11.77 12.21 -2.65
N ALA A 136 10.92 11.22 -2.96
CA ALA A 136 10.04 11.29 -4.12
C ALA A 136 9.03 12.45 -4.02
N GLU A 137 8.55 12.79 -2.80
CA GLU A 137 7.73 13.98 -2.54
C GLU A 137 8.51 15.27 -2.81
N GLN A 138 9.74 15.40 -2.29
CA GLN A 138 10.62 16.56 -2.50
C GLN A 138 10.95 16.78 -3.98
N GLU A 139 11.13 15.69 -4.72
CA GLU A 139 11.38 15.72 -6.18
C GLU A 139 10.09 15.97 -6.99
N GLY A 140 8.94 16.08 -6.34
CA GLY A 140 7.65 16.32 -6.99
C GLY A 140 7.12 15.12 -7.79
N LEU A 141 7.62 13.91 -7.55
CA LEU A 141 7.23 12.69 -8.26
C LEU A 141 5.93 12.09 -7.70
N LEU A 142 5.65 12.31 -6.42
CA LEU A 142 4.40 11.95 -5.77
C LEU A 142 3.92 13.08 -4.84
N VAL A 143 2.71 12.94 -4.32
CA VAL A 143 2.09 13.89 -3.39
C VAL A 143 1.77 13.14 -2.10
N VAL A 144 2.03 13.77 -0.96
CA VAL A 144 1.59 13.26 0.35
C VAL A 144 0.54 14.22 0.91
N ARG A 145 -0.65 13.71 1.20
CA ARG A 145 -1.68 14.42 1.93
C ARG A 145 -1.62 14.04 3.40
N ARG A 146 -1.24 14.99 4.22
CA ARG A 146 -1.10 14.81 5.67
C ARG A 146 -2.46 14.74 6.36
N TYR A 147 -2.53 14.06 7.50
CA TYR A 147 -3.77 13.94 8.28
C TYR A 147 -4.44 15.29 8.59
N GLY A 148 -3.65 16.33 8.91
CA GLY A 148 -4.15 17.66 9.18
C GLY A 148 -4.80 18.40 7.99
N GLU A 149 -4.65 17.88 6.78
CA GLU A 149 -5.26 18.43 5.55
C GLU A 149 -6.62 17.80 5.23
N MET A 150 -7.09 16.88 6.08
CA MET A 150 -8.38 16.20 5.90
C MET A 150 -9.54 17.19 6.09
N THR A 151 -10.46 17.19 5.15
CA THR A 151 -11.69 17.95 5.24
C THR A 151 -12.70 17.32 6.19
N GLU A 152 -13.65 18.10 6.71
CA GLU A 152 -14.75 17.58 7.54
C GLU A 152 -15.54 16.44 6.86
N ARG A 153 -15.80 16.57 5.57
CA ARG A 153 -16.49 15.54 4.77
C ARG A 153 -15.71 14.23 4.75
N GLU A 154 -14.40 14.30 4.64
CA GLU A 154 -13.50 13.14 4.63
C GLU A 154 -13.40 12.54 6.03
N ALA A 155 -13.36 13.37 7.07
CA ALA A 155 -13.40 12.91 8.45
C ALA A 155 -14.72 12.17 8.77
N ASP A 156 -15.85 12.66 8.27
CA ASP A 156 -17.16 11.97 8.40
C ASP A 156 -17.18 10.64 7.66
N TRP A 157 -16.63 10.62 6.44
CA TRP A 157 -16.49 9.37 5.69
C TRP A 157 -15.60 8.38 6.45
N LEU A 158 -14.47 8.84 6.98
CA LEU A 158 -13.54 8.02 7.75
C LEU A 158 -14.21 7.40 8.98
N ARG A 159 -14.93 8.20 9.77
CA ARG A 159 -15.69 7.72 10.96
C ARG A 159 -16.67 6.60 10.57
N ARG A 160 -17.43 6.78 9.50
CA ARG A 160 -18.37 5.72 9.02
C ARG A 160 -17.61 4.47 8.57
N THR A 161 -16.52 4.65 7.83
CA THR A 161 -15.70 3.55 7.34
C THR A 161 -15.11 2.72 8.47
N ILE A 162 -14.57 3.36 9.52
CA ILE A 162 -14.01 2.66 10.69
C ILE A 162 -15.07 1.80 11.37
N ARG A 163 -16.29 2.32 11.55
CA ARG A 163 -17.40 1.58 12.15
C ARG A 163 -17.79 0.35 11.33
N GLU A 164 -17.83 0.50 10.02
CA GLU A 164 -18.15 -0.57 9.09
C GLU A 164 -17.08 -1.67 9.11
N GLU A 165 -15.81 -1.28 9.00
CA GLU A 165 -14.67 -2.17 9.08
C GLU A 165 -14.63 -2.91 10.43
N TYR A 166 -14.91 -2.22 11.53
CA TYR A 166 -14.96 -2.83 12.87
C TYR A 166 -16.05 -3.89 12.99
N ARG A 167 -17.24 -3.65 12.41
CA ARG A 167 -18.33 -4.64 12.39
C ARG A 167 -17.97 -5.85 11.55
N MET A 168 -17.41 -5.62 10.35
CA MET A 168 -16.99 -6.70 9.44
C MET A 168 -15.87 -7.57 10.01
N ALA A 169 -15.08 -7.04 10.95
CA ALA A 169 -13.98 -7.73 11.60
C ALA A 169 -14.39 -8.52 12.85
N GLU A 170 -15.61 -9.08 12.91
CA GLU A 170 -16.09 -9.81 14.10
C GLU A 170 -15.19 -10.98 14.49
N ASP A 171 -14.76 -11.76 13.51
CA ASP A 171 -13.88 -12.90 13.72
C ASP A 171 -12.38 -12.55 13.62
N HIS A 172 -12.04 -11.26 13.63
CA HIS A 172 -10.68 -10.76 13.43
C HIS A 172 -10.29 -9.74 14.52
N PRO A 173 -10.06 -10.20 15.76
CA PRO A 173 -9.75 -9.33 16.87
C PRO A 173 -8.47 -8.50 16.64
N GLU A 174 -7.49 -9.02 15.91
CA GLU A 174 -6.25 -8.32 15.56
C GLU A 174 -6.53 -7.04 14.76
N TYR A 175 -7.48 -7.09 13.82
CA TYR A 175 -7.87 -5.92 13.04
C TYR A 175 -8.71 -4.93 13.88
N ARG A 176 -9.58 -5.43 14.74
CA ARG A 176 -10.31 -4.58 15.71
C ARG A 176 -9.35 -3.85 16.65
N TYR A 177 -8.28 -4.51 17.13
CA TYR A 177 -7.24 -3.87 17.94
C TYR A 177 -6.51 -2.77 17.16
N PHE A 178 -6.15 -3.01 15.89
CA PHE A 178 -5.57 -1.99 15.02
C PHE A 178 -6.48 -0.76 14.92
N LEU A 179 -7.76 -0.95 14.61
CA LEU A 179 -8.73 0.16 14.46
C LEU A 179 -8.85 0.98 15.75
N ARG A 180 -8.95 0.33 16.89
CA ARG A 180 -8.99 1.02 18.20
C ARG A 180 -7.71 1.78 18.50
N ALA A 181 -6.57 1.17 18.28
CA ALA A 181 -5.27 1.75 18.59
C ALA A 181 -4.93 2.96 17.71
N LYS A 182 -5.26 2.90 16.41
CA LYS A 182 -4.85 3.93 15.44
C LYS A 182 -5.85 5.08 15.30
N PHE A 183 -7.14 4.80 15.49
CA PHE A 183 -8.19 5.80 15.31
C PHE A 183 -8.83 6.27 16.63
N GLY A 184 -8.39 5.76 17.77
CA GLY A 184 -9.04 6.07 19.06
C GLY A 184 -10.50 5.66 19.10
N PHE A 185 -10.88 4.67 18.33
CA PHE A 185 -12.25 4.24 18.15
C PHE A 185 -12.72 3.41 19.35
N ASP A 186 -13.78 3.88 20.01
CA ASP A 186 -14.45 3.15 21.08
C ASP A 186 -15.78 2.60 20.55
N PRO A 187 -15.94 1.25 20.47
CA PRO A 187 -17.17 0.64 20.01
C PRO A 187 -18.36 0.88 20.95
N ASP A 188 -18.12 1.19 22.23
CA ASP A 188 -19.17 1.37 23.24
C ASP A 188 -19.77 2.79 23.19
N THR A 189 -19.19 3.70 22.39
CA THR A 189 -19.70 5.06 22.17
C THR A 189 -20.54 5.20 20.87
N LEU A 190 -21.05 4.11 20.34
CA LEU A 190 -21.81 4.04 19.10
C LEU A 190 -23.31 4.17 19.27
#